data_f65bb57109605d9420efd941564086db
#
_entry.id   f65bb57109605d9420efd941564086db
#
_cell.length_a   1.000
_cell.length_b   1.000
_cell.length_c   1.000
_cell.angle_alpha   90.00
_cell.angle_beta   90.00
_cell.angle_gamma   90.00
#
_symmetry.space_group_name_H-M   'P 1'
#
loop_
_entity.id
_entity.type
_entity.pdbx_description
1 polymer ?
#
loop_
_entity_poly.entity_id
_entity_poly.type
_entity_poly.pdbx_seq_one_letter_code
_entity_poly.pdbx_strand_id
1 'polypeptide(L)'
;DLLSPSTDDYLYFVDFRTDFYYIAPQSLERFCVPQNAFYNVIETHRDFVYAEDYPLLTAEFRDLLTTNRCIHNMEYRWLDLNRNPVWINCRGYLVRDDYQKPLYMVGCINEIGEKQKADNISGLFGENGLIEYLKTQRTPLENGFLLRLGIDNFKPINEKFGWDYGDYILRKTAECISHCISGEQQVYKLSSDEFIIVDVTSDDKQTAVHLYNKIRENINQFIKKNHYTAIFTISGGILPFYNLLENEYDEMMKRTDFSLNTAKKHGRNRYYIFNEQDYQRFLHLKDISDVLHAAVIHDFRGFSIAFQPLVKAGCRQPFGAETLMRFSSGQFGTISPAEFIPILEESGLIIPAGHWIIREALQACKKIRETVPDFQVSINISQIQIEKSDVIQYISAELENTKLPPEALIVELTESALLEDNSNARH
;
A
#
# COMPACT_ATOMS: atom_id res chain seq x y z
N ASP A 1 -41.22 8.96 1.76
CA ASP A 1 -41.21 10.25 2.46
C ASP A 1 -40.68 10.20 3.91
N LEU A 2 -40.77 9.07 4.63
CA LEU A 2 -40.27 8.98 6.02
C LEU A 2 -38.77 8.91 6.14
N LEU A 3 -38.04 8.43 5.12
CA LEU A 3 -36.61 8.30 5.12
C LEU A 3 -35.86 9.47 4.47
N SER A 4 -36.56 10.23 3.61
CA SER A 4 -36.00 11.35 2.87
C SER A 4 -35.36 12.45 3.74
N PRO A 5 -35.92 12.82 4.91
CA PRO A 5 -35.29 13.83 5.78
C PRO A 5 -34.06 13.35 6.55
N SER A 6 -33.76 12.05 6.52
CA SER A 6 -32.68 11.45 7.29
C SER A 6 -31.42 11.11 6.44
N THR A 7 -31.44 11.45 5.15
CA THR A 7 -30.34 11.19 4.22
C THR A 7 -30.16 12.38 3.26
N ASP A 8 -28.91 12.66 2.91
CA ASP A 8 -28.57 13.65 1.88
C ASP A 8 -28.75 13.08 0.45
N ASP A 9 -29.10 11.80 0.32
CA ASP A 9 -29.31 11.13 -0.96
C ASP A 9 -30.76 11.34 -1.45
N TYR A 10 -30.94 11.49 -2.76
CA TYR A 10 -32.25 11.56 -3.40
C TYR A 10 -32.79 10.15 -3.62
N LEU A 11 -33.74 9.72 -2.78
CA LEU A 11 -34.37 8.40 -2.91
C LEU A 11 -35.30 8.38 -4.13
N TYR A 12 -35.26 7.28 -4.89
CA TYR A 12 -36.13 7.12 -6.04
C TYR A 12 -36.77 5.72 -6.10
N PHE A 13 -37.86 5.65 -6.83
CA PHE A 13 -38.64 4.45 -7.12
C PHE A 13 -39.06 4.42 -8.58
N VAL A 14 -38.93 3.29 -9.24
CA VAL A 14 -39.39 3.03 -10.62
C VAL A 14 -40.35 1.84 -10.61
N ASP A 15 -41.55 1.99 -11.16
CA ASP A 15 -42.46 0.87 -11.47
C ASP A 15 -42.39 0.57 -12.98
N PHE A 16 -41.76 -0.50 -13.35
CA PHE A 16 -41.61 -0.91 -14.77
C PHE A 16 -42.88 -1.46 -15.41
N ARG A 17 -43.95 -1.73 -14.62
CA ARG A 17 -45.24 -2.19 -15.14
C ARG A 17 -46.07 -1.02 -15.68
N THR A 18 -45.90 0.12 -15.07
CA THR A 18 -46.67 1.36 -15.37
C THR A 18 -45.80 2.43 -16.02
N ASP A 19 -44.47 2.15 -16.18
CA ASP A 19 -43.47 3.10 -16.64
C ASP A 19 -43.48 4.41 -15.82
N PHE A 20 -43.61 4.26 -14.48
CA PHE A 20 -43.72 5.34 -13.53
C PHE A 20 -42.41 5.51 -12.75
N TYR A 21 -42.01 6.78 -12.56
CA TYR A 21 -40.85 7.18 -11.78
C TYR A 21 -41.27 8.15 -10.67
N TYR A 22 -40.70 7.96 -9.48
CA TYR A 22 -40.81 8.89 -8.36
C TYR A 22 -39.43 9.15 -7.79
N ILE A 23 -39.10 10.39 -7.48
CA ILE A 23 -37.89 10.83 -6.80
C ILE A 23 -38.21 11.79 -5.67
N ALA A 24 -37.37 11.82 -4.63
CA ALA A 24 -37.50 12.71 -3.50
C ALA A 24 -37.62 14.18 -3.94
N PRO A 25 -38.60 14.95 -3.41
CA PRO A 25 -38.89 16.33 -3.87
C PRO A 25 -37.70 17.30 -3.81
N GLN A 26 -36.74 17.06 -2.90
CA GLN A 26 -35.52 17.88 -2.77
C GLN A 26 -34.68 17.91 -4.06
N SER A 27 -34.80 16.89 -4.93
CA SER A 27 -34.13 16.88 -6.21
C SER A 27 -34.54 18.00 -7.14
N LEU A 28 -35.80 18.51 -7.01
CA LEU A 28 -36.31 19.63 -7.82
C LEU A 28 -35.67 20.97 -7.48
N GLU A 29 -35.16 21.12 -6.26
CA GLU A 29 -34.45 22.32 -5.82
C GLU A 29 -33.02 22.38 -6.38
N ARG A 30 -32.54 21.26 -6.91
CA ARG A 30 -31.16 21.11 -7.32
C ARG A 30 -30.97 20.82 -8.81
N PHE A 31 -31.84 20.02 -9.43
CA PHE A 31 -31.70 19.53 -10.79
C PHE A 31 -32.89 19.93 -11.68
N CYS A 32 -32.67 19.92 -13.00
CA CYS A 32 -33.72 20.15 -14.01
C CYS A 32 -34.73 19.01 -14.14
N VAL A 33 -34.98 18.23 -13.08
CA VAL A 33 -36.00 17.19 -13.08
C VAL A 33 -37.38 17.89 -13.22
N PRO A 34 -38.26 17.49 -14.18
CA PRO A 34 -39.44 18.24 -14.49
C PRO A 34 -40.49 18.24 -13.34
N GLN A 35 -40.57 17.13 -12.63
CA GLN A 35 -41.44 16.95 -11.45
C GLN A 35 -40.99 15.72 -10.65
N ASN A 36 -41.39 15.64 -9.39
CA ASN A 36 -40.98 14.52 -8.52
C ASN A 36 -41.65 13.18 -8.86
N ALA A 37 -42.68 13.19 -9.73
CA ALA A 37 -43.35 11.98 -10.23
C ALA A 37 -43.70 12.13 -11.71
N PHE A 38 -43.32 11.20 -12.53
CA PHE A 38 -43.55 11.24 -13.97
C PHE A 38 -43.63 9.84 -14.60
N TYR A 39 -44.16 9.80 -15.83
CA TYR A 39 -44.19 8.60 -16.68
C TYR A 39 -43.24 8.74 -17.85
N ASN A 40 -43.10 7.69 -18.65
CA ASN A 40 -42.14 7.61 -19.77
C ASN A 40 -40.71 7.82 -19.27
N VAL A 41 -40.29 6.96 -18.33
CA VAL A 41 -39.07 7.11 -17.52
C VAL A 41 -37.87 7.43 -18.38
N ILE A 42 -37.58 6.59 -19.38
CA ILE A 42 -36.37 6.75 -20.21
C ILE A 42 -36.45 8.04 -21.04
N GLU A 43 -37.59 8.35 -21.67
CA GLU A 43 -37.72 9.56 -22.51
C GLU A 43 -37.57 10.82 -21.68
N THR A 44 -38.22 10.88 -20.49
CA THR A 44 -38.17 12.02 -19.60
C THR A 44 -36.75 12.28 -19.06
N HIS A 45 -35.94 11.25 -18.87
CA HIS A 45 -34.55 11.42 -18.48
C HIS A 45 -33.70 12.21 -19.48
N ARG A 46 -34.10 12.26 -20.78
CA ARG A 46 -33.45 13.08 -21.80
C ARG A 46 -33.43 14.55 -21.46
N ASP A 47 -34.40 15.05 -20.69
CA ASP A 47 -34.58 16.49 -20.41
C ASP A 47 -33.59 16.99 -19.35
N PHE A 48 -33.08 16.11 -18.49
CA PHE A 48 -32.24 16.48 -17.37
C PHE A 48 -30.93 15.67 -17.24
N VAL A 49 -30.75 14.60 -18.02
CA VAL A 49 -29.47 13.90 -18.18
C VAL A 49 -28.62 14.62 -19.21
N TYR A 50 -27.31 14.74 -18.95
CA TYR A 50 -26.38 15.32 -19.91
C TYR A 50 -26.37 14.54 -21.23
N ALA A 51 -26.42 15.26 -22.33
CA ALA A 51 -26.72 14.66 -23.66
C ALA A 51 -25.76 13.52 -24.07
N GLU A 52 -24.47 13.64 -23.72
CA GLU A 52 -23.47 12.60 -24.04
C GLU A 52 -23.65 11.33 -23.20
N ASP A 53 -24.24 11.42 -21.99
CA ASP A 53 -24.38 10.29 -21.08
C ASP A 53 -25.72 9.54 -21.28
N TYR A 54 -26.68 10.19 -21.94
CA TYR A 54 -28.01 9.60 -22.19
C TYR A 54 -27.98 8.27 -22.97
N PRO A 55 -27.13 8.09 -24.03
CA PRO A 55 -27.01 6.81 -24.70
C PRO A 55 -26.47 5.69 -23.78
N LEU A 56 -25.57 6.02 -22.86
CA LEU A 56 -25.01 5.06 -21.89
C LEU A 56 -26.06 4.64 -20.87
N LEU A 57 -26.85 5.59 -20.35
CA LEU A 57 -27.97 5.31 -19.46
C LEU A 57 -29.01 4.39 -20.13
N THR A 58 -29.37 4.67 -21.37
CA THR A 58 -30.36 3.84 -22.11
C THR A 58 -29.85 2.44 -22.38
N ALA A 59 -28.56 2.27 -22.64
CA ALA A 59 -27.92 0.96 -22.79
C ALA A 59 -27.90 0.17 -21.47
N GLU A 60 -27.55 0.81 -20.37
CA GLU A 60 -27.59 0.20 -19.02
C GLU A 60 -29.00 -0.26 -18.62
N PHE A 61 -30.02 0.58 -18.81
CA PHE A 61 -31.41 0.18 -18.55
C PHE A 61 -31.84 -1.00 -19.41
N ARG A 62 -31.47 -1.01 -20.69
CA ARG A 62 -31.77 -2.13 -21.59
C ARG A 62 -31.12 -3.42 -21.10
N ASP A 63 -29.84 -3.37 -20.72
CA ASP A 63 -29.13 -4.51 -20.18
C ASP A 63 -29.77 -5.00 -18.87
N LEU A 64 -30.05 -4.09 -17.95
CA LEU A 64 -30.70 -4.41 -16.69
C LEU A 64 -32.08 -5.07 -16.86
N LEU A 65 -32.88 -4.62 -17.82
CA LEU A 65 -34.23 -5.16 -18.07
C LEU A 65 -34.21 -6.49 -18.83
N THR A 66 -33.18 -6.78 -19.63
CA THR A 66 -33.08 -7.99 -20.48
C THR A 66 -32.22 -9.10 -19.87
N THR A 67 -31.42 -8.82 -18.88
CA THR A 67 -30.55 -9.80 -18.21
C THR A 67 -31.08 -10.14 -16.80
N ASN A 68 -30.43 -11.06 -16.09
CA ASN A 68 -30.75 -11.41 -14.70
C ASN A 68 -30.06 -10.51 -13.67
N ARG A 69 -29.47 -9.38 -14.10
CA ARG A 69 -28.89 -8.39 -13.16
C ARG A 69 -30.00 -7.74 -12.35
N CYS A 70 -29.75 -7.57 -11.05
CA CYS A 70 -30.65 -6.88 -10.11
C CYS A 70 -30.05 -5.60 -9.53
N ILE A 71 -28.75 -5.34 -9.76
CA ILE A 71 -28.06 -4.18 -9.21
C ILE A 71 -27.80 -3.20 -10.36
N HIS A 72 -28.32 -1.98 -10.18
CA HIS A 72 -27.96 -0.79 -10.94
C HIS A 72 -26.94 0.02 -10.13
N ASN A 73 -25.82 0.35 -10.73
CA ASN A 73 -24.81 1.24 -10.13
C ASN A 73 -24.08 1.92 -11.27
N MET A 74 -24.38 3.21 -11.49
CA MET A 74 -23.84 3.96 -12.61
C MET A 74 -23.54 5.40 -12.21
N GLU A 75 -22.41 5.92 -12.67
CA GLU A 75 -22.03 7.33 -12.56
C GLU A 75 -22.26 8.00 -13.91
N TYR A 76 -23.02 9.13 -13.88
CA TYR A 76 -23.31 9.93 -15.06
C TYR A 76 -23.74 11.33 -14.65
N ARG A 77 -23.91 12.24 -15.61
CA ARG A 77 -24.17 13.66 -15.33
C ARG A 77 -25.65 14.00 -15.47
N TRP A 78 -26.20 14.68 -14.44
CA TRP A 78 -27.46 15.37 -14.50
C TRP A 78 -27.23 16.87 -14.69
N LEU A 79 -28.22 17.57 -15.21
CA LEU A 79 -28.21 19.02 -15.37
C LEU A 79 -28.77 19.70 -14.11
N ASP A 80 -28.02 20.66 -13.54
CA ASP A 80 -28.54 21.53 -12.49
C ASP A 80 -29.53 22.55 -13.04
N LEU A 81 -30.14 23.36 -12.17
CA LEU A 81 -31.11 24.40 -12.57
C LEU A 81 -30.55 25.43 -13.55
N ASN A 82 -29.24 25.59 -13.63
CA ASN A 82 -28.53 26.44 -14.58
C ASN A 82 -28.09 25.71 -15.84
N ARG A 83 -28.51 24.47 -16.03
CA ARG A 83 -28.11 23.58 -17.12
C ARG A 83 -26.62 23.19 -17.12
N ASN A 84 -25.89 23.33 -16.00
CA ASN A 84 -24.54 22.83 -15.85
C ASN A 84 -24.56 21.33 -15.53
N PRO A 85 -23.62 20.54 -16.08
CA PRO A 85 -23.52 19.13 -15.77
C PRO A 85 -22.98 18.91 -14.34
N VAL A 86 -23.70 18.08 -13.58
CA VAL A 86 -23.34 17.66 -12.22
C VAL A 86 -23.23 16.15 -12.21
N TRP A 87 -22.10 15.63 -11.78
CA TRP A 87 -21.90 14.19 -11.65
C TRP A 87 -22.73 13.62 -10.50
N ILE A 88 -23.44 12.54 -10.80
CA ILE A 88 -24.22 11.78 -9.82
C ILE A 88 -23.84 10.30 -9.87
N ASN A 89 -23.96 9.62 -8.74
CA ASN A 89 -23.96 8.16 -8.67
C ASN A 89 -25.39 7.69 -8.39
N CYS A 90 -25.96 6.93 -9.32
CA CYS A 90 -27.27 6.32 -9.19
C CYS A 90 -27.12 4.84 -8.84
N ARG A 91 -27.62 4.45 -7.69
CA ARG A 91 -27.61 3.06 -7.21
C ARG A 91 -29.03 2.59 -6.99
N GLY A 92 -29.35 1.38 -7.46
CA GLY A 92 -30.66 0.81 -7.30
C GLY A 92 -30.68 -0.71 -7.27
N TYR A 93 -31.71 -1.26 -6.70
CA TYR A 93 -31.99 -2.69 -6.69
C TYR A 93 -33.30 -2.97 -7.42
N LEU A 94 -33.20 -3.81 -8.46
CA LEU A 94 -34.33 -4.24 -9.28
C LEU A 94 -34.97 -5.48 -8.66
N VAL A 95 -36.24 -5.38 -8.32
CA VAL A 95 -37.08 -6.49 -7.86
C VAL A 95 -37.82 -7.10 -9.04
N ARG A 96 -37.83 -8.41 -9.10
CA ARG A 96 -38.47 -9.21 -10.16
C ARG A 96 -39.56 -10.10 -9.57
N ASP A 97 -40.51 -10.51 -10.40
CA ASP A 97 -41.51 -11.54 -10.05
C ASP A 97 -40.91 -12.95 -10.09
N ASP A 98 -41.73 -13.94 -9.75
CA ASP A 98 -41.37 -15.36 -9.78
C ASP A 98 -40.97 -15.87 -11.19
N TYR A 99 -41.34 -15.15 -12.25
CA TYR A 99 -40.99 -15.42 -13.64
C TYR A 99 -39.80 -14.60 -14.15
N GLN A 100 -39.06 -13.96 -13.24
CA GLN A 100 -37.90 -13.09 -13.51
C GLN A 100 -38.23 -11.80 -14.30
N LYS A 101 -39.51 -11.41 -14.36
CA LYS A 101 -39.93 -10.19 -15.04
C LYS A 101 -39.70 -9.00 -14.11
N PRO A 102 -39.10 -7.88 -14.60
CA PRO A 102 -38.93 -6.66 -13.83
C PRO A 102 -40.24 -6.11 -13.28
N LEU A 103 -40.31 -5.86 -11.97
CA LEU A 103 -41.46 -5.24 -11.30
C LEU A 103 -41.18 -3.78 -10.98
N TYR A 104 -40.23 -3.56 -10.10
CA TYR A 104 -39.87 -2.21 -9.67
C TYR A 104 -38.41 -2.11 -9.24
N MET A 105 -37.87 -0.91 -9.26
CA MET A 105 -36.54 -0.60 -8.76
C MET A 105 -36.62 0.46 -7.68
N VAL A 106 -35.87 0.26 -6.61
CA VAL A 106 -35.70 1.22 -5.50
C VAL A 106 -34.24 1.57 -5.40
N GLY A 107 -33.95 2.84 -5.22
CA GLY A 107 -32.58 3.27 -5.14
C GLY A 107 -32.39 4.66 -4.56
N CYS A 108 -31.14 5.10 -4.61
CA CYS A 108 -30.75 6.43 -4.22
C CYS A 108 -29.78 7.02 -5.25
N ILE A 109 -29.85 8.33 -5.36
CA ILE A 109 -28.97 9.13 -6.18
C ILE A 109 -28.24 10.09 -5.25
N ASN A 110 -26.92 10.11 -5.34
CA ASN A 110 -26.12 11.10 -4.65
C ASN A 110 -25.25 11.88 -5.63
N GLU A 111 -25.02 13.16 -5.33
CA GLU A 111 -24.10 13.96 -6.13
C GLU A 111 -22.68 13.48 -5.87
N ILE A 112 -21.96 13.22 -6.96
CA ILE A 112 -20.52 13.11 -6.95
C ILE A 112 -19.98 14.54 -7.05
N GLY A 113 -20.24 15.34 -6.01
CA GLY A 113 -19.87 16.74 -6.01
C GLY A 113 -18.47 16.97 -5.46
N GLU A 114 -18.03 18.23 -5.48
CA GLU A 114 -16.77 18.64 -4.87
C GLU A 114 -16.64 18.22 -3.39
N LYS A 115 -17.77 18.08 -2.67
CA LYS A 115 -17.80 17.56 -1.29
C LYS A 115 -17.44 16.08 -1.15
N GLN A 116 -17.69 15.24 -2.16
CA GLN A 116 -17.25 13.83 -2.16
C GLN A 116 -15.81 13.63 -2.67
N LYS A 117 -15.23 14.65 -3.32
CA LYS A 117 -13.81 14.68 -3.66
C LYS A 117 -12.95 15.04 -2.44
N ALA A 118 -13.52 15.68 -1.42
CA ALA A 118 -12.86 16.03 -0.17
C ALA A 118 -12.98 14.90 0.84
N ASP A 119 -11.87 14.57 1.49
CA ASP A 119 -11.82 13.66 2.64
C ASP A 119 -12.60 14.26 3.82
N ASN A 120 -13.57 13.53 4.33
CA ASN A 120 -14.51 14.00 5.37
C ASN A 120 -13.82 14.36 6.70
N ILE A 121 -12.60 13.82 6.94
CA ILE A 121 -11.84 14.05 8.18
C ILE A 121 -10.97 15.30 8.04
N SER A 122 -10.16 15.34 6.98
CA SER A 122 -9.19 16.43 6.75
C SER A 122 -9.78 17.63 6.01
N GLY A 123 -10.87 17.47 5.28
CA GLY A 123 -11.45 18.49 4.40
C GLY A 123 -10.65 18.76 3.11
N LEU A 124 -9.57 18.00 2.88
CA LEU A 124 -8.72 18.13 1.68
C LEU A 124 -9.26 17.27 0.53
N PHE A 125 -9.01 17.69 -0.70
CA PHE A 125 -9.29 16.83 -1.85
C PHE A 125 -8.44 15.55 -1.81
N GLY A 126 -9.03 14.45 -2.29
CA GLY A 126 -8.37 13.15 -2.39
C GLY A 126 -7.48 13.02 -3.63
N GLU A 127 -6.96 11.81 -3.84
CA GLU A 127 -6.07 11.47 -4.96
C GLU A 127 -6.68 11.80 -6.34
N ASN A 128 -7.97 11.60 -6.53
CA ASN A 128 -8.67 11.97 -7.76
C ASN A 128 -8.58 13.49 -8.05
N GLY A 129 -8.61 14.32 -7.00
CA GLY A 129 -8.43 15.76 -7.12
C GLY A 129 -7.01 16.13 -7.57
N LEU A 130 -5.99 15.41 -7.08
CA LEU A 130 -4.61 15.56 -7.53
C LEU A 130 -4.46 15.20 -9.01
N ILE A 131 -5.04 14.07 -9.44
CA ILE A 131 -4.99 13.63 -10.84
C ILE A 131 -5.65 14.67 -11.76
N GLU A 132 -6.83 15.18 -11.38
CA GLU A 132 -7.50 16.22 -12.15
C GLU A 132 -6.66 17.51 -12.21
N TYR A 133 -6.10 17.95 -11.08
CA TYR A 133 -5.24 19.12 -11.04
C TYR A 133 -4.06 18.98 -12.00
N LEU A 134 -3.33 17.86 -11.97
CA LEU A 134 -2.19 17.63 -12.85
C LEU A 134 -2.59 17.60 -14.33
N LYS A 135 -3.77 17.07 -14.69
CA LYS A 135 -4.30 17.06 -16.04
C LYS A 135 -4.68 18.48 -16.56
N THR A 136 -5.02 19.39 -15.67
CA THR A 136 -5.33 20.79 -16.06
C THR A 136 -4.10 21.63 -16.29
N GLN A 137 -2.94 21.17 -15.85
CA GLN A 137 -1.68 21.88 -16.07
C GLN A 137 -1.21 21.74 -17.51
N ARG A 138 -0.43 22.72 -17.96
CA ARG A 138 0.23 22.62 -19.29
C ARG A 138 1.29 21.53 -19.26
N THR A 139 1.22 20.58 -20.18
CA THR A 139 2.22 19.53 -20.32
C THR A 139 3.21 19.85 -21.44
N PRO A 140 4.50 19.55 -21.29
CA PRO A 140 5.13 19.00 -20.08
C PRO A 140 5.17 20.02 -18.93
N LEU A 141 5.08 19.51 -17.69
CA LEU A 141 5.36 20.33 -16.51
C LEU A 141 6.85 20.67 -16.47
N GLU A 142 7.20 21.94 -16.59
CA GLU A 142 8.59 22.35 -16.77
C GLU A 142 9.43 22.02 -15.52
N ASN A 143 9.01 22.48 -14.35
CA ASN A 143 9.70 22.28 -13.08
C ASN A 143 8.70 22.15 -11.93
N GLY A 144 9.08 21.43 -10.88
CA GLY A 144 8.27 21.34 -9.68
C GLY A 144 8.73 20.25 -8.73
N PHE A 145 7.92 20.01 -7.72
CA PHE A 145 8.13 18.90 -6.80
C PHE A 145 6.81 18.31 -6.29
N LEU A 146 6.89 17.04 -5.90
CA LEU A 146 5.91 16.38 -5.04
C LEU A 146 6.54 16.17 -3.67
N LEU A 147 5.83 16.55 -2.60
CA LEU A 147 6.20 16.28 -1.22
C LEU A 147 5.12 15.39 -0.60
N ARG A 148 5.38 14.09 -0.49
CA ARG A 148 4.51 13.13 0.19
C ARG A 148 4.88 13.09 1.68
N LEU A 149 3.91 13.30 2.53
CA LEU A 149 4.04 13.33 3.98
C LEU A 149 3.27 12.18 4.60
N GLY A 150 3.83 11.55 5.62
CA GLY A 150 3.14 10.51 6.39
C GLY A 150 3.31 10.74 7.89
N ILE A 151 2.25 10.53 8.66
CA ILE A 151 2.30 10.60 10.13
C ILE A 151 3.01 9.34 10.62
N ASP A 152 4.06 9.54 11.43
CA ASP A 152 4.83 8.43 11.98
C ASP A 152 4.07 7.73 13.10
N ASN A 153 4.05 6.39 13.04
CA ASN A 153 3.41 5.55 14.07
C ASN A 153 1.91 5.84 14.28
N PHE A 154 1.18 6.17 13.21
CA PHE A 154 -0.24 6.51 13.29
C PHE A 154 -1.12 5.35 13.76
N LYS A 155 -0.84 4.11 13.30
CA LYS A 155 -1.57 2.91 13.72
C LYS A 155 -1.51 2.68 15.23
N PRO A 156 -0.33 2.67 15.91
CA PRO A 156 -0.24 2.62 17.36
C PRO A 156 -1.00 3.72 18.11
N ILE A 157 -1.13 4.91 17.51
CA ILE A 157 -1.92 6.00 18.09
C ILE A 157 -3.39 5.63 18.12
N ASN A 158 -3.94 5.13 17.00
CA ASN A 158 -5.33 4.66 16.93
C ASN A 158 -5.60 3.51 17.89
N GLU A 159 -4.68 2.55 17.99
CA GLU A 159 -4.81 1.41 18.90
C GLU A 159 -4.81 1.83 20.38
N LYS A 160 -4.03 2.85 20.74
CA LYS A 160 -3.90 3.32 22.13
C LYS A 160 -4.97 4.33 22.54
N PHE A 161 -5.36 5.25 21.65
CA PHE A 161 -6.20 6.41 22.00
C PHE A 161 -7.56 6.39 21.29
N GLY A 162 -7.82 5.42 20.41
CA GLY A 162 -9.07 5.28 19.65
C GLY A 162 -9.07 6.06 18.32
N TRP A 163 -10.01 5.68 17.46
CA TRP A 163 -10.15 6.23 16.10
C TRP A 163 -10.49 7.72 16.09
N ASP A 164 -11.39 8.17 16.99
CA ASP A 164 -11.77 9.59 17.09
C ASP A 164 -10.56 10.50 17.36
N TYR A 165 -9.61 10.00 18.15
CA TYR A 165 -8.38 10.73 18.42
C TYR A 165 -7.44 10.74 17.20
N GLY A 166 -7.37 9.64 16.45
CA GLY A 166 -6.65 9.59 15.18
C GLY A 166 -7.23 10.56 14.15
N ASP A 167 -8.54 10.60 14.00
CA ASP A 167 -9.25 11.53 13.12
C ASP A 167 -8.98 12.99 13.49
N TYR A 168 -8.93 13.27 14.80
CA TYR A 168 -8.54 14.59 15.29
C TYR A 168 -7.11 14.95 14.90
N ILE A 169 -6.15 14.03 15.02
CA ILE A 169 -4.75 14.23 14.59
C ILE A 169 -4.68 14.47 13.10
N LEU A 170 -5.38 13.68 12.28
CA LEU A 170 -5.45 13.84 10.83
C LEU A 170 -5.93 15.24 10.45
N ARG A 171 -7.04 15.69 11.05
CA ARG A 171 -7.59 17.03 10.82
C ARG A 171 -6.60 18.13 11.18
N LYS A 172 -5.96 18.01 12.33
CA LYS A 172 -4.99 19.02 12.80
C LYS A 172 -3.70 19.02 11.97
N THR A 173 -3.27 17.85 11.49
CA THR A 173 -2.13 17.75 10.57
C THR A 173 -2.48 18.44 9.24
N ALA A 174 -3.67 18.21 8.69
CA ALA A 174 -4.14 18.86 7.48
C ALA A 174 -4.19 20.40 7.64
N GLU A 175 -4.72 20.90 8.78
CA GLU A 175 -4.72 22.33 9.10
C GLU A 175 -3.28 22.90 9.17
N CYS A 176 -2.36 22.21 9.85
CA CYS A 176 -0.95 22.64 9.94
C CYS A 176 -0.28 22.70 8.56
N ILE A 177 -0.54 21.72 7.69
CA ILE A 177 -0.03 21.71 6.31
C ILE A 177 -0.61 22.88 5.53
N SER A 178 -1.93 23.05 5.55
CA SER A 178 -2.63 24.11 4.81
C SER A 178 -2.16 25.52 5.18
N HIS A 179 -1.80 25.74 6.45
CA HIS A 179 -1.22 27.01 6.89
C HIS A 179 0.24 27.25 6.43
N CYS A 180 0.92 26.19 5.99
CA CYS A 180 2.31 26.29 5.54
C CYS A 180 2.44 26.48 4.04
N ILE A 181 1.48 26.01 3.25
CA ILE A 181 1.50 26.15 1.79
C ILE A 181 1.16 27.58 1.37
N SER A 182 1.65 27.98 0.20
CA SER A 182 1.46 29.33 -0.36
C SER A 182 1.56 29.31 -1.89
N GLY A 183 0.98 30.32 -2.53
CA GLY A 183 1.04 30.46 -3.98
C GLY A 183 0.30 29.36 -4.72
N GLU A 184 0.98 28.73 -5.67
CA GLU A 184 0.44 27.67 -6.53
C GLU A 184 0.53 26.26 -5.90
N GLN A 185 0.98 26.16 -4.63
CA GLN A 185 1.07 24.89 -3.93
C GLN A 185 -0.32 24.37 -3.57
N GLN A 186 -0.55 23.11 -3.89
CA GLN A 186 -1.80 22.41 -3.58
C GLN A 186 -1.53 21.20 -2.68
N VAL A 187 -2.44 20.92 -1.75
CA VAL A 187 -2.35 19.76 -0.84
C VAL A 187 -3.54 18.83 -1.04
N TYR A 188 -3.26 17.54 -1.03
CA TYR A 188 -4.24 16.48 -1.20
C TYR A 188 -4.08 15.42 -0.12
N LYS A 189 -5.19 14.80 0.27
CA LYS A 189 -5.22 13.64 1.16
C LYS A 189 -5.08 12.37 0.32
N LEU A 190 -4.07 11.57 0.63
CA LEU A 190 -3.95 10.21 0.08
C LEU A 190 -4.64 9.21 1.02
N SER A 191 -4.20 7.96 1.00
CA SER A 191 -4.73 6.91 1.88
C SER A 191 -4.33 7.11 3.34
N SER A 192 -5.18 6.66 4.27
CA SER A 192 -4.90 6.57 5.71
C SER A 192 -4.30 7.84 6.34
N ASP A 193 -3.00 7.86 6.59
CA ASP A 193 -2.27 8.90 7.32
C ASP A 193 -1.36 9.76 6.42
N GLU A 194 -1.55 9.70 5.10
CA GLU A 194 -0.65 10.33 4.14
C GLU A 194 -1.29 11.52 3.42
N PHE A 195 -0.46 12.52 3.17
CA PHE A 195 -0.79 13.74 2.44
C PHE A 195 0.24 13.94 1.32
N ILE A 196 -0.13 14.63 0.27
CA ILE A 196 0.79 15.00 -0.79
C ILE A 196 0.61 16.46 -1.16
N ILE A 197 1.72 17.16 -1.26
CA ILE A 197 1.77 18.55 -1.73
C ILE A 197 2.41 18.55 -3.10
N VAL A 198 1.80 19.25 -4.03
CA VAL A 198 2.33 19.49 -5.37
C VAL A 198 2.63 20.97 -5.56
N ASP A 199 3.79 21.25 -6.13
CA ASP A 199 4.20 22.58 -6.59
C ASP A 199 4.68 22.42 -8.05
N VAL A 200 4.05 23.12 -8.97
CA VAL A 200 4.36 23.05 -10.43
C VAL A 200 5.12 24.27 -10.93
N THR A 201 5.59 25.12 -10.03
CA THR A 201 6.22 26.40 -10.36
C THR A 201 7.65 26.54 -9.83
N SER A 202 8.03 25.71 -8.86
CA SER A 202 9.33 25.82 -8.19
C SER A 202 10.43 25.13 -9.00
N ASP A 203 11.50 25.83 -9.24
CA ASP A 203 12.70 25.33 -9.92
C ASP A 203 13.80 24.85 -8.95
N ASP A 204 13.59 25.01 -7.62
CA ASP A 204 14.56 24.66 -6.59
C ASP A 204 14.02 23.60 -5.62
N LYS A 205 14.71 22.45 -5.57
CA LYS A 205 14.44 21.38 -4.57
C LYS A 205 14.54 21.85 -3.12
N GLN A 206 15.27 22.94 -2.84
CA GLN A 206 15.37 23.50 -1.49
C GLN A 206 14.03 24.08 -1.01
N THR A 207 13.17 24.52 -1.93
CA THR A 207 11.80 24.96 -1.61
C THR A 207 11.01 23.85 -0.93
N ALA A 208 11.07 22.62 -1.46
CA ALA A 208 10.42 21.45 -0.84
C ALA A 208 10.99 21.12 0.54
N VAL A 209 12.32 21.23 0.72
CA VAL A 209 13.00 21.02 2.01
C VAL A 209 12.57 22.07 3.03
N HIS A 210 12.53 23.33 2.64
CA HIS A 210 12.06 24.42 3.51
C HIS A 210 10.60 24.21 3.90
N LEU A 211 9.75 23.84 2.96
CA LEU A 211 8.34 23.55 3.21
C LEU A 211 8.18 22.40 4.23
N TYR A 212 8.87 21.27 4.03
CA TYR A 212 8.87 20.15 4.96
C TYR A 212 9.26 20.59 6.38
N ASN A 213 10.37 21.32 6.52
CA ASN A 213 10.85 21.80 7.81
C ASN A 213 9.86 22.76 8.49
N LYS A 214 9.23 23.66 7.72
CA LYS A 214 8.18 24.56 8.19
C LYS A 214 6.97 23.79 8.73
N ILE A 215 6.51 22.78 8.00
CA ILE A 215 5.37 21.93 8.40
C ILE A 215 5.73 21.15 9.67
N ARG A 216 6.91 20.52 9.72
CA ARG A 216 7.39 19.78 10.89
C ARG A 216 7.45 20.66 12.12
N GLU A 217 7.97 21.87 11.99
CA GLU A 217 8.05 22.83 13.11
C GLU A 217 6.66 23.27 13.58
N ASN A 218 5.74 23.55 12.67
CA ASN A 218 4.36 23.91 12.97
C ASN A 218 3.64 22.79 13.75
N ILE A 219 3.80 21.54 13.32
CA ILE A 219 3.26 20.37 14.05
C ILE A 219 3.88 20.26 15.44
N ASN A 220 5.20 20.43 15.58
CA ASN A 220 5.87 20.39 16.87
C ASN A 220 5.37 21.50 17.82
N GLN A 221 5.14 22.71 17.30
CA GLN A 221 4.57 23.81 18.08
C GLN A 221 3.13 23.53 18.50
N PHE A 222 2.33 22.96 17.60
CA PHE A 222 0.96 22.51 17.88
C PHE A 222 0.94 21.48 19.03
N ILE A 223 1.79 20.45 18.99
CA ILE A 223 1.89 19.43 20.04
C ILE A 223 2.28 20.05 21.38
N LYS A 224 3.29 20.92 21.40
CA LYS A 224 3.75 21.60 22.62
C LYS A 224 2.69 22.50 23.24
N LYS A 225 1.99 23.30 22.43
CA LYS A 225 0.99 24.27 22.88
C LYS A 225 -0.21 23.61 23.55
N ASN A 226 -0.58 22.43 23.12
CA ASN A 226 -1.80 21.75 23.57
C ASN A 226 -1.55 20.64 24.59
N HIS A 227 -0.30 20.45 25.05
CA HIS A 227 0.10 19.44 26.05
C HIS A 227 -0.42 18.03 25.72
N TYR A 228 -0.38 17.64 24.43
CA TYR A 228 -0.89 16.34 24.02
C TYR A 228 -0.08 15.18 24.60
N THR A 229 -0.80 14.15 25.02
CA THR A 229 -0.24 12.88 25.52
C THR A 229 0.38 12.02 24.42
N ALA A 230 -0.08 12.15 23.17
CA ALA A 230 0.53 11.48 22.03
C ALA A 230 1.51 12.43 21.33
N ILE A 231 2.78 12.11 21.40
CA ILE A 231 3.83 12.75 20.60
C ILE A 231 3.89 11.99 19.28
N PHE A 232 3.59 12.67 18.18
CA PHE A 232 3.75 12.12 16.84
C PHE A 232 4.69 13.00 16.01
N THR A 233 5.28 12.42 15.00
CA THR A 233 6.15 13.11 14.06
C THR A 233 5.66 12.86 12.63
N ILE A 234 6.26 13.54 11.66
CA ILE A 234 6.01 13.33 10.24
C ILE A 234 7.29 12.99 9.51
N SER A 235 7.19 12.06 8.58
CA SER A 235 8.23 11.80 7.58
C SER A 235 7.83 12.35 6.22
N GLY A 236 8.80 12.71 5.38
CA GLY A 236 8.57 13.29 4.07
C GLY A 236 9.37 12.61 2.97
N GLY A 237 8.73 12.33 1.82
CA GLY A 237 9.37 11.92 0.58
C GLY A 237 9.27 13.06 -0.43
N ILE A 238 10.40 13.56 -0.91
CA ILE A 238 10.49 14.66 -1.88
C ILE A 238 10.90 14.11 -3.23
N LEU A 239 10.08 14.34 -4.25
CA LEU A 239 10.37 14.07 -5.66
C LEU A 239 10.42 15.38 -6.44
N PRO A 240 11.59 15.94 -6.72
CA PRO A 240 11.74 16.99 -7.73
C PRO A 240 11.46 16.41 -9.12
N PHE A 241 10.81 17.18 -10.00
CA PHE A 241 10.59 16.76 -11.37
C PHE A 241 10.94 17.90 -12.37
N TYR A 242 11.32 17.48 -13.60
CA TYR A 242 11.65 18.35 -14.71
C TYR A 242 11.07 17.76 -15.99
N ASN A 243 10.39 18.57 -16.82
CA ASN A 243 9.78 18.18 -18.09
C ASN A 243 8.88 16.92 -17.98
N LEU A 244 8.01 16.90 -16.98
CA LEU A 244 7.16 15.77 -16.69
C LEU A 244 6.03 15.65 -17.71
N LEU A 245 5.82 14.43 -18.23
CA LEU A 245 4.76 14.11 -19.18
C LEU A 245 3.47 13.66 -18.47
N GLU A 246 2.33 13.86 -19.12
CA GLU A 246 0.99 13.58 -18.59
C GLU A 246 0.76 12.11 -18.16
N ASN A 247 1.45 11.15 -18.77
CA ASN A 247 1.29 9.71 -18.52
C ASN A 247 2.22 9.13 -17.46
N GLU A 248 2.97 9.97 -16.72
CA GLU A 248 3.95 9.53 -15.73
C GLU A 248 3.43 9.55 -14.29
N TYR A 249 2.12 9.76 -14.07
CA TYR A 249 1.52 9.86 -12.74
C TYR A 249 1.82 8.65 -11.84
N ASP A 250 1.59 7.44 -12.34
CA ASP A 250 1.80 6.22 -11.54
C ASP A 250 3.26 6.06 -11.13
N GLU A 251 4.18 6.42 -12.00
CA GLU A 251 5.62 6.36 -11.71
C GLU A 251 6.02 7.41 -10.68
N MET A 252 5.48 8.62 -10.76
CA MET A 252 5.68 9.65 -9.73
C MET A 252 5.19 9.20 -8.37
N MET A 253 4.02 8.57 -8.31
CA MET A 253 3.46 8.08 -7.06
C MET A 253 4.32 6.98 -6.45
N LYS A 254 4.85 6.05 -7.25
CA LYS A 254 5.80 5.02 -6.79
C LYS A 254 7.10 5.62 -6.26
N ARG A 255 7.65 6.63 -6.95
CA ARG A 255 8.89 7.31 -6.56
C ARG A 255 8.72 8.13 -5.29
N THR A 256 7.59 8.81 -5.10
CA THR A 256 7.28 9.52 -3.85
C THR A 256 7.04 8.56 -2.70
N ASP A 257 6.37 7.42 -2.94
CA ASP A 257 6.17 6.36 -1.95
C ASP A 257 7.50 5.77 -1.48
N PHE A 258 8.37 5.41 -2.43
CA PHE A 258 9.73 4.96 -2.14
C PHE A 258 10.48 5.97 -1.26
N SER A 259 10.39 7.27 -1.61
CA SER A 259 11.08 8.32 -0.88
C SER A 259 10.56 8.48 0.55
N LEU A 260 9.24 8.43 0.75
CA LEU A 260 8.62 8.47 2.08
C LEU A 260 9.02 7.25 2.92
N ASN A 261 8.93 6.05 2.34
CA ASN A 261 9.29 4.81 3.03
C ASN A 261 10.78 4.77 3.40
N THR A 262 11.65 5.32 2.54
CA THR A 262 13.09 5.48 2.83
C THR A 262 13.32 6.42 4.01
N ALA A 263 12.61 7.55 4.08
CA ALA A 263 12.66 8.45 5.23
C ALA A 263 12.20 7.74 6.52
N LYS A 264 11.12 6.97 6.46
CA LYS A 264 10.60 6.16 7.59
C LYS A 264 11.61 5.09 8.04
N LYS A 265 12.24 4.37 7.12
CA LYS A 265 13.28 3.35 7.40
C LYS A 265 14.55 3.95 8.04
N HIS A 266 14.95 5.14 7.63
CA HIS A 266 16.13 5.83 8.18
C HIS A 266 15.92 6.46 9.57
N GLY A 267 14.82 6.16 10.26
CA GLY A 267 14.58 6.57 11.65
C GLY A 267 13.47 7.60 11.85
N ARG A 268 12.62 7.81 10.83
CA ARG A 268 11.45 8.70 10.89
C ARG A 268 11.80 10.17 11.21
N ASN A 269 10.78 11.03 11.32
CA ASN A 269 10.92 12.46 11.65
C ASN A 269 11.94 13.20 10.77
N ARG A 270 12.01 12.83 9.52
CA ARG A 270 12.93 13.38 8.51
C ARG A 270 12.35 13.32 7.12
N TYR A 271 13.01 13.94 6.18
CA TYR A 271 12.72 13.82 4.76
C TYR A 271 13.78 13.00 4.04
N TYR A 272 13.41 12.49 2.88
CA TYR A 272 14.30 11.89 1.90
C TYR A 272 14.01 12.49 0.52
N ILE A 273 15.06 12.97 -0.15
CA ILE A 273 14.94 13.45 -1.54
C ILE A 273 15.19 12.28 -2.47
N PHE A 274 14.29 12.05 -3.40
CA PHE A 274 14.38 10.97 -4.37
C PHE A 274 15.76 10.90 -5.03
N ASN A 275 16.31 9.72 -5.10
CA ASN A 275 17.54 9.39 -5.78
C ASN A 275 17.31 8.20 -6.71
N GLU A 276 17.60 8.35 -8.00
CA GLU A 276 17.35 7.32 -9.00
C GLU A 276 18.18 6.06 -8.74
N GLN A 277 19.43 6.18 -8.32
CA GLN A 277 20.30 5.03 -8.06
C GLN A 277 19.77 4.17 -6.89
N ASP A 278 19.33 4.82 -5.82
CA ASP A 278 18.73 4.12 -4.67
C ASP A 278 17.40 3.47 -5.04
N TYR A 279 16.61 4.09 -5.91
CA TYR A 279 15.35 3.53 -6.41
C TYR A 279 15.59 2.30 -7.29
N GLN A 280 16.55 2.36 -8.21
CA GLN A 280 16.92 1.21 -9.04
C GLN A 280 17.47 0.05 -8.18
N ARG A 281 18.25 0.35 -7.14
CA ARG A 281 18.69 -0.66 -6.18
C ARG A 281 17.51 -1.28 -5.43
N PHE A 282 16.56 -0.48 -5.00
CA PHE A 282 15.33 -0.97 -4.34
C PHE A 282 14.52 -1.90 -5.26
N LEU A 283 14.32 -1.53 -6.53
CA LEU A 283 13.63 -2.38 -7.50
C LEU A 283 14.38 -3.70 -7.72
N HIS A 284 15.69 -3.64 -7.86
CA HIS A 284 16.54 -4.84 -8.01
C HIS A 284 16.41 -5.79 -6.80
N LEU A 285 16.45 -5.26 -5.57
CA LEU A 285 16.26 -6.08 -4.36
C LEU A 285 14.86 -6.68 -4.28
N LYS A 286 13.83 -5.95 -4.75
CA LYS A 286 12.47 -6.46 -4.84
C LYS A 286 12.36 -7.63 -5.83
N ASP A 287 12.95 -7.48 -7.00
CA ASP A 287 12.99 -8.56 -8.00
C ASP A 287 13.71 -9.81 -7.47
N ILE A 288 14.82 -9.63 -6.74
CA ILE A 288 15.52 -10.74 -6.06
C ILE A 288 14.61 -11.39 -5.01
N SER A 289 13.86 -10.59 -4.24
CA SER A 289 12.90 -11.10 -3.26
C SER A 289 11.84 -12.00 -3.89
N ASP A 290 11.30 -11.61 -5.03
CA ASP A 290 10.28 -12.38 -5.76
C ASP A 290 10.87 -13.73 -6.26
N VAL A 291 12.09 -13.70 -6.77
CA VAL A 291 12.80 -14.93 -7.23
C VAL A 291 13.13 -15.86 -6.06
N LEU A 292 13.56 -15.32 -4.91
CA LEU A 292 13.83 -16.11 -3.70
C LEU A 292 12.55 -16.76 -3.16
N HIS A 293 11.44 -16.02 -3.14
CA HIS A 293 10.15 -16.54 -2.72
C HIS A 293 9.71 -17.70 -3.60
N ALA A 294 9.80 -17.54 -4.92
CA ALA A 294 9.51 -18.60 -5.87
C ALA A 294 10.44 -19.83 -5.68
N ALA A 295 11.74 -19.61 -5.44
CA ALA A 295 12.71 -20.68 -5.23
C ALA A 295 12.41 -21.52 -3.98
N VAL A 296 12.02 -20.87 -2.86
CA VAL A 296 11.66 -21.56 -1.61
C VAL A 296 10.39 -22.41 -1.79
N ILE A 297 9.38 -21.90 -2.51
CA ILE A 297 8.14 -22.65 -2.81
C ILE A 297 8.42 -23.86 -3.73
N HIS A 298 9.39 -23.76 -4.64
CA HIS A 298 9.75 -24.82 -5.59
C HIS A 298 10.96 -25.63 -5.10
N ASP A 299 10.91 -26.17 -3.89
CA ASP A 299 11.91 -27.07 -3.29
C ASP A 299 13.34 -26.51 -3.34
N PHE A 300 13.49 -25.23 -3.01
CA PHE A 300 14.79 -24.54 -2.96
C PHE A 300 15.58 -24.58 -4.28
N ARG A 301 14.86 -24.56 -5.41
CA ARG A 301 15.48 -24.57 -6.72
C ARG A 301 16.41 -23.36 -6.90
N GLY A 302 17.69 -23.64 -7.20
CA GLY A 302 18.72 -22.60 -7.33
C GLY A 302 19.54 -22.40 -6.05
N PHE A 303 19.09 -22.92 -4.91
CA PHE A 303 19.92 -22.98 -3.71
C PHE A 303 20.92 -24.11 -3.80
N SER A 304 22.10 -23.91 -3.24
CA SER A 304 23.14 -24.88 -3.07
C SER A 304 23.98 -24.58 -1.83
N ILE A 305 24.76 -25.51 -1.38
CA ILE A 305 25.71 -25.32 -0.27
C ILE A 305 27.15 -25.37 -0.78
N ALA A 306 28.00 -24.54 -0.19
CA ALA A 306 29.43 -24.60 -0.37
C ALA A 306 30.11 -24.86 0.98
N PHE A 307 31.18 -25.64 0.99
CA PHE A 307 31.91 -25.91 2.19
C PHE A 307 33.23 -25.15 2.21
N GLN A 308 33.46 -24.38 3.28
CA GLN A 308 34.76 -23.75 3.53
C GLN A 308 35.52 -24.61 4.56
N PRO A 309 36.65 -25.24 4.16
CA PRO A 309 37.36 -26.18 5.04
C PRO A 309 37.92 -25.50 6.29
N LEU A 310 37.69 -26.12 7.45
CA LEU A 310 38.35 -25.81 8.71
C LEU A 310 39.54 -26.76 8.91
N VAL A 311 40.74 -26.21 9.05
CA VAL A 311 41.98 -26.98 9.14
C VAL A 311 42.66 -26.82 10.50
N LYS A 312 43.28 -27.91 11.02
CA LYS A 312 44.04 -27.85 12.26
C LYS A 312 45.34 -27.04 12.04
N ALA A 313 45.58 -26.10 12.96
CA ALA A 313 46.85 -25.37 12.95
C ALA A 313 48.04 -26.32 13.05
N GLY A 314 49.03 -26.15 12.17
CA GLY A 314 50.27 -26.95 12.14
C GLY A 314 50.28 -28.12 11.16
N CYS A 315 49.22 -28.91 10.99
CA CYS A 315 49.21 -30.05 10.05
C CYS A 315 48.40 -29.83 8.78
N ARG A 316 47.60 -28.72 8.70
CA ARG A 316 46.69 -28.39 7.59
C ARG A 316 45.68 -29.49 7.22
N GLN A 317 45.42 -30.43 8.11
CA GLN A 317 44.41 -31.46 7.88
C GLN A 317 43.02 -30.87 8.14
N PRO A 318 42.06 -31.05 7.24
CA PRO A 318 40.69 -30.62 7.47
C PRO A 318 40.05 -31.49 8.57
N PHE A 319 39.43 -30.83 9.56
CA PHE A 319 38.67 -31.49 10.62
C PHE A 319 37.18 -31.15 10.56
N GLY A 320 36.81 -30.16 9.76
CA GLY A 320 35.44 -29.72 9.59
C GLY A 320 35.31 -28.77 8.41
N ALA A 321 34.13 -28.26 8.21
CA ALA A 321 33.86 -27.21 7.22
C ALA A 321 32.71 -26.35 7.65
N GLU A 322 32.79 -25.04 7.38
CA GLU A 322 31.67 -24.12 7.46
C GLU A 322 30.76 -24.31 6.25
N THR A 323 29.46 -24.48 6.50
CA THR A 323 28.46 -24.65 5.47
C THR A 323 27.86 -23.30 5.11
N LEU A 324 28.08 -22.87 3.88
CA LEU A 324 27.71 -21.56 3.38
C LEU A 324 26.65 -21.71 2.29
N MET A 325 25.50 -21.07 2.52
CA MET A 325 24.40 -21.01 1.55
C MET A 325 24.84 -20.25 0.29
N ARG A 326 24.44 -20.75 -0.87
CA ARG A 326 24.63 -20.11 -2.17
C ARG A 326 23.31 -20.11 -2.91
N PHE A 327 23.10 -19.08 -3.68
CA PHE A 327 21.90 -18.98 -4.51
C PHE A 327 22.26 -18.49 -5.92
N SER A 328 21.64 -19.10 -6.93
CA SER A 328 21.70 -18.66 -8.31
C SER A 328 20.35 -18.81 -8.99
N SER A 329 20.00 -17.83 -9.81
CA SER A 329 18.76 -17.84 -10.60
C SER A 329 19.06 -17.74 -12.08
N GLY A 330 18.13 -18.18 -12.91
CA GLY A 330 18.24 -18.04 -14.37
C GLY A 330 18.25 -16.59 -14.84
N GLN A 331 17.66 -15.68 -14.05
CA GLN A 331 17.49 -14.27 -14.38
C GLN A 331 18.73 -13.44 -13.95
N PHE A 332 19.25 -13.67 -12.74
CA PHE A 332 20.30 -12.83 -12.14
C PHE A 332 21.65 -13.54 -12.04
N GLY A 333 21.75 -14.82 -12.43
CA GLY A 333 22.94 -15.59 -12.20
C GLY A 333 23.19 -15.86 -10.72
N THR A 334 24.44 -15.86 -10.29
CA THR A 334 24.83 -16.04 -8.88
C THR A 334 24.64 -14.76 -8.08
N ILE A 335 23.85 -14.84 -7.02
CA ILE A 335 23.54 -13.72 -6.11
C ILE A 335 24.37 -13.87 -4.83
N SER A 336 24.98 -12.78 -4.35
CA SER A 336 25.82 -12.79 -3.16
C SER A 336 25.02 -13.09 -1.89
N PRO A 337 25.55 -13.88 -0.93
CA PRO A 337 24.96 -14.05 0.39
C PRO A 337 24.67 -12.73 1.12
N ALA A 338 25.55 -11.75 0.99
CA ALA A 338 25.35 -10.41 1.57
C ALA A 338 24.13 -9.66 0.98
N GLU A 339 23.62 -10.12 -0.15
CA GLU A 339 22.46 -9.52 -0.81
C GLU A 339 21.18 -10.33 -0.54
N PHE A 340 21.22 -11.66 -0.64
CA PHE A 340 19.99 -12.45 -0.52
C PHE A 340 19.67 -12.88 0.94
N ILE A 341 20.63 -13.02 1.84
CA ILE A 341 20.35 -13.40 3.24
C ILE A 341 19.50 -12.33 3.96
N PRO A 342 19.82 -11.02 3.88
CA PRO A 342 18.96 -9.99 4.47
C PRO A 342 17.51 -10.02 3.93
N ILE A 343 17.33 -10.33 2.64
CA ILE A 343 15.99 -10.45 2.05
C ILE A 343 15.24 -11.67 2.63
N LEU A 344 15.92 -12.82 2.80
CA LEU A 344 15.33 -13.98 3.46
C LEU A 344 14.94 -13.68 4.91
N GLU A 345 15.75 -12.89 5.62
CA GLU A 345 15.48 -12.47 6.99
C GLU A 345 14.29 -11.51 7.06
N GLU A 346 14.27 -10.44 6.28
CA GLU A 346 13.16 -9.48 6.23
C GLU A 346 11.82 -10.14 5.86
N SER A 347 11.83 -11.09 4.94
CA SER A 347 10.65 -11.82 4.48
C SER A 347 10.22 -13.00 5.37
N GLY A 348 11.07 -13.39 6.34
CA GLY A 348 10.87 -14.60 7.14
C GLY A 348 11.17 -15.92 6.42
N LEU A 349 11.57 -15.88 5.16
CA LEU A 349 11.96 -17.05 4.37
C LEU A 349 13.26 -17.70 4.88
N ILE A 350 14.00 -17.00 5.73
CA ILE A 350 15.20 -17.55 6.38
C ILE A 350 14.88 -18.78 7.25
N ILE A 351 13.64 -18.91 7.76
CA ILE A 351 13.22 -20.07 8.56
C ILE A 351 13.18 -21.34 7.71
N PRO A 352 12.36 -21.44 6.63
CA PRO A 352 12.40 -22.63 5.78
C PRO A 352 13.73 -22.84 5.08
N ALA A 353 14.46 -21.77 4.70
CA ALA A 353 15.81 -21.88 4.13
C ALA A 353 16.82 -22.44 5.15
N GLY A 354 16.68 -22.05 6.42
CA GLY A 354 17.49 -22.60 7.51
C GLY A 354 17.23 -24.09 7.74
N HIS A 355 15.98 -24.52 7.73
CA HIS A 355 15.65 -25.95 7.79
C HIS A 355 16.26 -26.72 6.63
N TRP A 356 16.21 -26.17 5.43
CA TRP A 356 16.82 -26.77 4.25
C TRP A 356 18.33 -26.90 4.39
N ILE A 357 19.06 -25.83 4.78
CA ILE A 357 20.53 -25.89 4.90
C ILE A 357 20.99 -26.84 6.01
N ILE A 358 20.28 -26.89 7.15
CA ILE A 358 20.57 -27.85 8.24
C ILE A 358 20.49 -29.27 7.71
N ARG A 359 19.41 -29.63 7.02
CA ARG A 359 19.24 -30.96 6.44
C ARG A 359 20.37 -31.33 5.43
N GLU A 360 20.63 -30.43 4.50
CA GLU A 360 21.67 -30.64 3.48
C GLU A 360 23.08 -30.77 4.11
N ALA A 361 23.40 -29.91 5.08
CA ALA A 361 24.65 -29.93 5.80
C ALA A 361 24.86 -31.24 6.56
N LEU A 362 23.86 -31.70 7.29
CA LEU A 362 23.95 -32.97 8.05
C LEU A 362 24.00 -34.19 7.15
N GLN A 363 23.26 -34.21 6.03
CA GLN A 363 23.37 -35.28 5.04
C GLN A 363 24.78 -35.36 4.41
N ALA A 364 25.38 -34.19 4.08
CA ALA A 364 26.74 -34.14 3.57
C ALA A 364 27.75 -34.54 4.64
N CYS A 365 27.59 -34.06 5.88
CA CYS A 365 28.45 -34.48 6.99
C CYS A 365 28.45 -36.00 7.19
N LYS A 366 27.28 -36.63 7.14
CA LYS A 366 27.16 -38.09 7.24
C LYS A 366 27.98 -38.82 6.20
N LYS A 367 27.90 -38.37 4.94
CA LYS A 367 28.71 -38.96 3.85
C LYS A 367 30.21 -38.75 4.04
N ILE A 368 30.65 -37.58 4.50
CA ILE A 368 32.06 -37.28 4.73
C ILE A 368 32.59 -38.11 5.90
N ARG A 369 31.81 -38.33 6.94
CA ARG A 369 32.18 -39.13 8.12
C ARG A 369 32.40 -40.62 7.82
N GLU A 370 31.96 -41.14 6.69
CA GLU A 370 32.31 -42.47 6.21
C GLU A 370 33.81 -42.59 5.96
N THR A 371 34.50 -41.48 5.60
CA THR A 371 35.92 -41.43 5.32
C THR A 371 36.74 -40.72 6.42
N VAL A 372 36.13 -39.69 7.05
CA VAL A 372 36.71 -38.90 8.15
C VAL A 372 35.76 -38.93 9.35
N PRO A 373 35.90 -39.94 10.26
CA PRO A 373 34.89 -40.21 11.31
C PRO A 373 34.54 -39.05 12.24
N ASP A 374 35.52 -38.17 12.53
CA ASP A 374 35.38 -37.03 13.44
C ASP A 374 35.08 -35.69 12.73
N PHE A 375 34.69 -35.75 11.45
CA PHE A 375 34.42 -34.54 10.68
C PHE A 375 33.21 -33.78 11.25
N GLN A 376 33.33 -32.46 11.33
CA GLN A 376 32.31 -31.56 11.83
C GLN A 376 31.84 -30.57 10.74
N VAL A 377 30.56 -30.20 10.75
CA VAL A 377 30.08 -29.09 9.94
C VAL A 377 29.60 -27.96 10.84
N SER A 378 29.89 -26.73 10.46
CA SER A 378 29.26 -25.56 11.10
C SER A 378 28.18 -24.92 10.21
N ILE A 379 27.17 -24.39 10.82
CA ILE A 379 26.08 -23.69 10.17
C ILE A 379 25.78 -22.36 10.89
N ASN A 380 25.51 -21.32 10.12
CA ASN A 380 25.11 -20.03 10.63
C ASN A 380 23.58 -20.01 10.89
N ILE A 381 23.15 -19.57 12.07
CA ILE A 381 21.75 -19.39 12.47
C ILE A 381 21.49 -17.91 12.74
N SER A 382 20.45 -17.38 12.12
CA SER A 382 20.06 -15.98 12.32
C SER A 382 19.20 -15.80 13.58
N GLN A 383 19.17 -14.58 14.11
CA GLN A 383 18.32 -14.20 15.24
C GLN A 383 16.85 -14.52 14.99
N ILE A 384 16.35 -14.27 13.77
CA ILE A 384 14.94 -14.50 13.40
C ILE A 384 14.58 -15.99 13.53
N GLN A 385 15.49 -16.90 13.20
CA GLN A 385 15.25 -18.33 13.37
C GLN A 385 15.15 -18.72 14.84
N ILE A 386 15.95 -18.12 15.72
CA ILE A 386 15.91 -18.36 17.16
C ILE A 386 14.61 -17.84 17.77
N GLU A 387 14.18 -16.64 17.37
CA GLU A 387 13.02 -15.96 17.94
C GLU A 387 11.66 -16.50 17.43
N LYS A 388 11.61 -16.88 16.14
CA LYS A 388 10.34 -17.17 15.45
C LYS A 388 10.18 -18.62 15.04
N SER A 389 11.13 -19.52 15.40
CA SER A 389 11.01 -20.95 15.11
C SER A 389 11.63 -21.81 16.19
N ASP A 390 11.22 -23.10 16.21
CA ASP A 390 11.80 -24.11 17.10
C ASP A 390 13.05 -24.74 16.46
N VAL A 391 14.03 -23.92 16.07
CA VAL A 391 15.24 -24.34 15.35
C VAL A 391 16.02 -25.41 16.12
N ILE A 392 16.05 -25.36 17.46
CA ILE A 392 16.73 -26.33 18.32
C ILE A 392 16.09 -27.71 18.21
N GLN A 393 14.75 -27.78 18.26
CA GLN A 393 14.03 -29.06 18.09
C GLN A 393 14.24 -29.61 16.68
N TYR A 394 14.25 -28.73 15.67
CA TYR A 394 14.50 -29.14 14.30
C TYR A 394 15.90 -29.74 14.13
N ILE A 395 16.93 -29.09 14.69
CA ILE A 395 18.33 -29.62 14.69
C ILE A 395 18.39 -30.98 15.36
N SER A 396 17.77 -31.14 16.55
CA SER A 396 17.74 -32.39 17.31
C SER A 396 17.11 -33.53 16.49
N ALA A 397 15.96 -33.26 15.87
CA ALA A 397 15.28 -34.22 15.00
C ALA A 397 16.11 -34.62 13.79
N GLU A 398 16.80 -33.68 13.14
CA GLU A 398 17.65 -33.98 11.97
C GLU A 398 18.94 -34.75 12.34
N LEU A 399 19.52 -34.49 13.53
CA LEU A 399 20.62 -35.30 14.07
C LEU A 399 20.18 -36.75 14.31
N GLU A 400 18.98 -36.96 14.89
CA GLU A 400 18.42 -38.31 15.08
C GLU A 400 18.14 -39.01 13.73
N ASN A 401 17.51 -38.30 12.78
CA ASN A 401 17.22 -38.82 11.44
C ASN A 401 18.49 -39.25 10.67
N THR A 402 19.56 -38.50 10.80
CA THR A 402 20.84 -38.78 10.17
C THR A 402 21.68 -39.79 10.96
N LYS A 403 21.33 -40.03 12.24
CA LYS A 403 22.08 -40.83 13.21
C LYS A 403 23.49 -40.27 13.44
N LEU A 404 23.64 -38.96 13.37
CA LEU A 404 24.89 -38.28 13.69
C LEU A 404 24.91 -37.90 15.19
N PRO A 405 26.09 -37.98 15.83
CA PRO A 405 26.24 -37.50 17.19
C PRO A 405 26.20 -35.96 17.21
N PRO A 406 25.76 -35.34 18.32
CA PRO A 406 25.64 -33.87 18.43
C PRO A 406 26.96 -33.14 18.09
N GLU A 407 28.12 -33.75 18.42
CA GLU A 407 29.45 -33.17 18.15
C GLU A 407 29.77 -33.05 16.63
N ALA A 408 28.96 -33.66 15.77
CA ALA A 408 29.11 -33.52 14.31
C ALA A 408 28.67 -32.14 13.78
N LEU A 409 27.89 -31.36 14.59
CA LEU A 409 27.38 -30.08 14.23
C LEU A 409 27.90 -28.99 15.17
N ILE A 410 28.36 -27.87 14.58
CA ILE A 410 28.67 -26.62 15.27
C ILE A 410 27.62 -25.60 14.82
N VAL A 411 26.96 -24.93 15.77
CA VAL A 411 26.02 -23.87 15.49
C VAL A 411 26.68 -22.53 15.75
N GLU A 412 26.73 -21.68 14.73
CA GLU A 412 27.30 -20.36 14.82
C GLU A 412 26.16 -19.33 14.81
N LEU A 413 26.20 -18.37 15.75
CA LEU A 413 25.22 -17.30 15.82
C LEU A 413 25.77 -16.07 15.13
N THR A 414 24.95 -15.44 14.28
CA THR A 414 25.33 -14.19 13.62
C THR A 414 25.44 -13.05 14.66
N GLU A 415 26.30 -12.05 14.43
CA GLU A 415 26.51 -10.93 15.35
C GLU A 415 25.22 -10.21 15.76
N SER A 416 24.26 -10.12 14.85
CA SER A 416 22.94 -9.53 15.10
C SER A 416 22.17 -10.26 16.21
N ALA A 417 22.41 -11.55 16.41
CA ALA A 417 21.75 -12.37 17.43
C ALA A 417 22.28 -12.14 18.86
N LEU A 418 23.42 -11.48 19.00
CA LEU A 418 24.09 -11.28 20.28
C LEU A 418 23.74 -9.94 20.95
N LEU A 419 23.10 -9.01 20.24
CA LEU A 419 22.88 -7.64 20.71
C LEU A 419 21.59 -7.44 21.53
N GLU A 420 20.65 -8.39 21.50
CA GLU A 420 19.45 -8.35 22.32
C GLU A 420 19.48 -9.47 23.39
N ASP A 421 19.05 -9.14 24.61
CA ASP A 421 19.05 -10.04 25.79
C ASP A 421 17.96 -11.13 25.64
N ASN A 422 18.11 -12.02 24.66
CA ASN A 422 17.16 -13.05 24.32
C ASN A 422 17.35 -14.32 25.17
N SER A 423 16.33 -14.70 25.93
CA SER A 423 16.33 -15.92 26.77
C SER A 423 16.55 -17.20 25.98
N ASN A 424 16.18 -17.22 24.69
CA ASN A 424 16.30 -18.39 23.80
C ASN A 424 17.73 -18.60 23.27
N ALA A 425 18.61 -17.59 23.31
CA ALA A 425 20.01 -17.71 22.87
C ALA A 425 20.93 -18.35 23.95
N ARG A 426 20.40 -18.59 25.17
CA ARG A 426 21.17 -19.15 26.31
C ARG A 426 20.96 -20.66 26.53
N HIS A 427 20.17 -21.30 25.73
CA HIS A 427 19.93 -22.75 25.74
C HIS A 427 20.53 -23.41 24.51
#